data_9609d92c3d10100c2e3da8609d8bd7b2
#
_entry.id   9609d92c3d10100c2e3da8609d8bd7b2
#
_cell.length_a   1.000
_cell.length_b   1.000
_cell.length_c   1.000
_cell.angle_alpha   90.00
_cell.angle_beta   90.00
_cell.angle_gamma   90.00
#
_symmetry.space_group_name_H-M   'P 1'
#
loop_
_entity.id
_entity.type
_entity.pdbx_description
1 polymer ?
#
loop_
_entity_poly.entity_id
_entity_poly.type
_entity_poly.pdbx_seq_one_letter_code
_entity_poly.pdbx_strand_id
1 'polypeptide(L)'
;LITLTKPSNGRMIGLEIHVYLVTKEKLFCTCIASREKGLQSNIYVCPICTGQPGAKPMLPNKSAVEKAVQIGLMLGCTINTHLMWQRKHYNWPDLPKGYQNTLSGAFAVPVGVKGKFHGINISSMHLEEDPASWDPESGCIDYNRSGLPLVEIITSPDFSTSEEVVDWLKKLLHALAYLKAADTNAGIKVDVNVSVPGKSERVEIKNISSLESIAAAIEYELERQKREGGKEQETRRFDAASGKTMKMRSKEDSEDYRFLS
;
A
#
# COMPACT_ATOMS: atom_id res chain seq x y z
N LEU A 1 -23.59 10.06 -15.89
CA LEU A 1 -22.91 11.23 -15.32
C LEU A 1 -23.12 11.17 -13.80
N ILE A 2 -22.18 10.59 -13.08
CA ILE A 2 -22.16 10.64 -11.61
C ILE A 2 -21.52 11.97 -11.28
N THR A 3 -22.33 12.92 -10.82
CA THR A 3 -21.85 14.18 -10.27
C THR A 3 -21.11 13.85 -8.97
N LEU A 4 -19.79 13.85 -9.00
CA LEU A 4 -18.97 13.84 -7.81
C LEU A 4 -19.29 15.14 -7.07
N THR A 5 -19.98 15.04 -5.96
CA THR A 5 -20.15 16.18 -5.03
C THR A 5 -18.76 16.51 -4.48
N LYS A 6 -18.19 17.64 -4.88
CA LYS A 6 -16.93 18.14 -4.34
C LYS A 6 -17.07 18.24 -2.81
N PRO A 7 -16.07 17.77 -2.05
CA PRO A 7 -16.07 17.97 -0.60
C PRO A 7 -16.20 19.48 -0.28
N SER A 8 -17.04 19.80 0.67
CA SER A 8 -17.49 21.16 0.99
C SER A 8 -16.39 22.15 1.44
N ASN A 9 -15.18 21.66 1.71
CA ASN A 9 -14.07 22.46 2.27
C ASN A 9 -12.84 22.60 1.37
N GLY A 10 -12.91 22.23 0.10
CA GLY A 10 -11.77 22.36 -0.82
C GLY A 10 -10.51 21.57 -0.40
N ARG A 11 -10.65 20.48 0.37
CA ARG A 11 -9.58 19.56 0.75
C ARG A 11 -9.86 18.21 0.13
N MET A 12 -8.82 17.53 -0.32
CA MET A 12 -8.93 16.21 -0.94
C MET A 12 -7.87 15.31 -0.32
N ILE A 13 -8.32 14.27 0.37
CA ILE A 13 -7.44 13.29 1.01
C ILE A 13 -7.83 11.91 0.49
N GLY A 14 -6.85 11.17 -0.01
CA GLY A 14 -6.96 9.78 -0.45
C GLY A 14 -5.93 8.91 0.26
N LEU A 15 -6.19 7.61 0.33
CA LEU A 15 -5.35 6.65 1.04
C LEU A 15 -4.94 5.51 0.12
N GLU A 16 -3.70 5.06 0.30
CA GLU A 16 -3.18 3.77 -0.17
C GLU A 16 -2.83 2.93 1.05
N ILE A 17 -3.54 1.83 1.26
CA ILE A 17 -3.48 1.06 2.51
C ILE A 17 -2.96 -0.33 2.22
N HIS A 18 -1.81 -0.69 2.82
CA HIS A 18 -1.22 -2.01 2.71
C HIS A 18 -1.62 -2.89 3.88
N VAL A 19 -2.20 -4.04 3.57
CA VAL A 19 -2.71 -5.02 4.52
C VAL A 19 -2.12 -6.39 4.22
N TYR A 20 -1.41 -6.98 5.18
CA TYR A 20 -0.87 -8.33 5.03
C TYR A 20 -1.96 -9.39 5.18
N LEU A 21 -1.93 -10.40 4.32
CA LEU A 21 -2.87 -11.51 4.37
C LEU A 21 -2.37 -12.63 5.29
N VAL A 22 -3.30 -13.29 5.98
CA VAL A 22 -3.00 -14.48 6.78
C VAL A 22 -2.96 -15.69 5.87
N THR A 23 -1.78 -16.14 5.49
CA THR A 23 -1.56 -17.37 4.72
C THR A 23 -0.51 -18.23 5.38
N LYS A 24 -0.52 -19.54 5.08
CA LYS A 24 0.55 -20.47 5.55
C LYS A 24 1.82 -20.31 4.73
N GLU A 25 1.68 -20.01 3.47
CA GLU A 25 2.76 -19.94 2.49
C GLU A 25 2.78 -18.57 1.81
N LYS A 26 3.94 -18.21 1.29
CA LYS A 26 4.16 -16.99 0.51
C LYS A 26 3.34 -16.99 -0.79
N LEU A 27 3.29 -15.85 -1.47
CA LEU A 27 2.40 -15.67 -2.64
C LEU A 27 2.80 -16.54 -3.84
N PHE A 28 4.09 -16.71 -4.10
CA PHE A 28 4.59 -17.42 -5.28
C PHE A 28 5.58 -18.55 -4.98
N CYS A 29 5.65 -19.02 -3.73
CA CYS A 29 6.44 -20.19 -3.33
C CYS A 29 5.84 -20.82 -2.07
N THR A 30 6.33 -22.00 -1.70
CA THR A 30 5.85 -22.78 -0.55
C THR A 30 6.56 -22.45 0.76
N CYS A 31 7.42 -21.43 0.79
CA CYS A 31 8.03 -20.98 2.05
C CYS A 31 6.98 -20.49 3.04
N ILE A 32 7.24 -20.72 4.31
CA ILE A 32 6.36 -20.26 5.39
C ILE A 32 6.22 -18.73 5.33
N ALA A 33 4.97 -18.26 5.35
CA ALA A 33 4.65 -16.85 5.45
C ALA A 33 4.53 -16.46 6.93
N SER A 34 5.66 -16.11 7.56
CA SER A 34 5.69 -15.68 8.96
C SER A 34 6.13 -14.23 9.10
N ARG A 35 5.53 -13.55 10.06
CA ARG A 35 5.86 -12.19 10.50
C ARG A 35 6.12 -12.13 12.00
N GLU A 36 6.43 -13.25 12.62
CA GLU A 36 6.78 -13.28 14.03
C GLU A 36 7.98 -12.39 14.32
N LYS A 37 7.91 -11.64 15.40
CA LYS A 37 9.02 -10.79 15.85
C LYS A 37 10.15 -11.65 16.41
N GLY A 38 11.40 -11.26 16.11
CA GLY A 38 12.58 -11.96 16.62
C GLY A 38 12.97 -13.23 15.86
N LEU A 39 12.34 -13.48 14.71
CA LEU A 39 12.81 -14.54 13.81
C LEU A 39 14.24 -14.28 13.36
N GLN A 40 15.03 -15.34 13.28
CA GLN A 40 16.32 -15.28 12.61
C GLN A 40 16.14 -14.92 11.13
N SER A 41 16.98 -14.03 10.62
CA SER A 41 16.93 -13.61 9.23
C SER A 41 17.19 -14.79 8.28
N ASN A 42 16.49 -14.78 7.15
CA ASN A 42 16.72 -15.71 6.03
C ASN A 42 16.49 -17.20 6.32
N ILE A 43 15.60 -17.55 7.28
CA ILE A 43 15.27 -18.97 7.58
C ILE A 43 14.11 -19.49 6.74
N TYR A 44 13.17 -18.65 6.32
CA TYR A 44 12.02 -19.01 5.50
C TYR A 44 12.20 -18.55 4.06
N VAL A 45 13.23 -19.08 3.41
CA VAL A 45 13.63 -18.67 2.08
C VAL A 45 13.85 -19.87 1.14
N CYS A 46 13.70 -19.65 -0.16
CA CYS A 46 14.01 -20.62 -1.20
C CYS A 46 14.53 -19.86 -2.44
N PRO A 47 15.04 -20.58 -3.46
CA PRO A 47 15.51 -19.96 -4.70
C PRO A 47 14.52 -19.02 -5.36
N ILE A 48 13.20 -19.26 -5.21
CA ILE A 48 12.17 -18.40 -5.81
C ILE A 48 12.09 -17.05 -5.11
N CYS A 49 11.87 -17.02 -3.79
CA CYS A 49 11.70 -15.76 -3.06
C CYS A 49 13.02 -15.01 -2.84
N THR A 50 14.16 -15.63 -3.06
CA THR A 50 15.48 -14.98 -3.09
C THR A 50 15.93 -14.58 -4.50
N GLY A 51 15.14 -14.90 -5.53
CA GLY A 51 15.40 -14.46 -6.91
C GLY A 51 16.61 -15.11 -7.56
N GLN A 52 16.94 -16.36 -7.22
CA GLN A 52 18.10 -17.04 -7.82
C GLN A 52 17.89 -17.29 -9.32
N PRO A 53 18.95 -17.19 -10.12
CA PRO A 53 18.88 -17.45 -11.56
C PRO A 53 18.25 -18.81 -11.87
N GLY A 54 17.26 -18.82 -12.77
CA GLY A 54 16.54 -20.04 -13.17
C GLY A 54 15.34 -20.41 -12.30
N ALA A 55 15.19 -19.82 -11.11
CA ALA A 55 14.03 -20.03 -10.27
C ALA A 55 12.83 -19.19 -10.78
N LYS A 56 11.71 -19.86 -11.07
CA LYS A 56 10.49 -19.20 -11.55
C LYS A 56 9.43 -19.12 -10.45
N PRO A 57 8.67 -18.03 -10.36
CA PRO A 57 7.49 -17.96 -9.50
C PRO A 57 6.54 -19.14 -9.77
N MET A 58 5.95 -19.68 -8.72
CA MET A 58 4.86 -20.65 -8.81
C MET A 58 3.56 -19.91 -9.18
N LEU A 59 2.47 -20.67 -9.35
CA LEU A 59 1.14 -20.07 -9.44
C LEU A 59 0.82 -19.30 -8.14
N PRO A 60 0.02 -18.22 -8.20
CA PRO A 60 -0.36 -17.48 -7.02
C PRO A 60 -1.01 -18.37 -5.97
N ASN A 61 -0.66 -18.15 -4.70
CA ASN A 61 -1.23 -18.87 -3.57
C ASN A 61 -2.77 -18.70 -3.55
N LYS A 62 -3.49 -19.82 -3.69
CA LYS A 62 -4.95 -19.84 -3.76
C LYS A 62 -5.59 -19.15 -2.55
N SER A 63 -5.11 -19.43 -1.33
CA SER A 63 -5.64 -18.82 -0.11
C SER A 63 -5.43 -17.30 -0.09
N ALA A 64 -4.31 -16.79 -0.63
CA ALA A 64 -4.09 -15.36 -0.76
C ALA A 64 -5.10 -14.71 -1.71
N VAL A 65 -5.35 -15.34 -2.87
CA VAL A 65 -6.34 -14.85 -3.84
C VAL A 65 -7.75 -14.87 -3.23
N GLU A 66 -8.15 -15.96 -2.58
CA GLU A 66 -9.46 -16.07 -1.93
C GLU A 66 -9.67 -15.01 -0.86
N LYS A 67 -8.65 -14.75 -0.02
CA LYS A 67 -8.71 -13.69 1.01
C LYS A 67 -8.76 -12.29 0.40
N ALA A 68 -8.02 -12.04 -0.66
CA ALA A 68 -8.10 -10.78 -1.39
C ALA A 68 -9.52 -10.57 -1.97
N VAL A 69 -10.12 -11.60 -2.55
CA VAL A 69 -11.52 -11.54 -3.04
C VAL A 69 -12.49 -11.26 -1.88
N GLN A 70 -12.34 -11.93 -0.73
CA GLN A 70 -13.18 -11.68 0.45
C GLN A 70 -13.09 -10.21 0.92
N ILE A 71 -11.88 -9.64 0.96
CA ILE A 71 -11.69 -8.22 1.30
C ILE A 71 -12.36 -7.33 0.25
N GLY A 72 -12.19 -7.63 -1.04
CA GLY A 72 -12.84 -6.88 -2.11
C GLY A 72 -14.37 -6.88 -2.03
N LEU A 73 -14.96 -8.03 -1.74
CA LEU A 73 -16.42 -8.15 -1.53
C LEU A 73 -16.88 -7.35 -0.30
N MET A 74 -16.14 -7.42 0.81
CA MET A 74 -16.40 -6.62 2.02
C MET A 74 -16.36 -5.11 1.72
N LEU A 75 -15.43 -4.68 0.87
CA LEU A 75 -15.31 -3.29 0.43
C LEU A 75 -16.34 -2.89 -0.66
N GLY A 76 -17.24 -3.80 -1.05
CA GLY A 76 -18.25 -3.56 -2.09
C GLY A 76 -17.67 -3.41 -3.49
N CYS A 77 -16.47 -3.93 -3.75
CA CYS A 77 -15.84 -3.89 -5.06
C CYS A 77 -16.52 -4.82 -6.06
N THR A 78 -16.51 -4.40 -7.32
CA THR A 78 -16.73 -5.32 -8.44
C THR A 78 -15.48 -6.18 -8.60
N ILE A 79 -15.62 -7.50 -8.41
CA ILE A 79 -14.50 -8.44 -8.51
C ILE A 79 -14.26 -8.81 -9.96
N ASN A 80 -13.02 -8.73 -10.41
CA ASN A 80 -12.62 -9.16 -11.75
C ASN A 80 -12.53 -10.69 -11.84
N THR A 81 -12.98 -11.25 -12.95
CA THR A 81 -13.00 -12.70 -13.20
C THR A 81 -11.66 -13.28 -13.61
N HIS A 82 -10.70 -12.43 -13.96
CA HIS A 82 -9.33 -12.79 -14.27
C HIS A 82 -8.38 -11.75 -13.68
N LEU A 83 -7.17 -12.16 -13.35
CA LEU A 83 -6.13 -11.31 -12.80
C LEU A 83 -4.99 -11.23 -13.82
N MET A 84 -4.46 -10.03 -14.05
CA MET A 84 -3.30 -9.83 -14.92
C MET A 84 -2.18 -9.17 -14.12
N TRP A 85 -1.13 -9.94 -13.91
CA TRP A 85 0.04 -9.52 -13.15
C TRP A 85 0.99 -8.71 -14.01
N GLN A 86 1.63 -7.73 -13.38
CA GLN A 86 2.77 -7.01 -13.95
C GLN A 86 3.99 -7.14 -13.05
N ARG A 87 5.15 -6.94 -13.62
CA ARG A 87 6.43 -6.85 -12.93
C ARG A 87 6.79 -5.37 -12.78
N LYS A 88 6.76 -4.90 -11.53
CA LYS A 88 7.17 -3.54 -11.18
C LYS A 88 8.66 -3.53 -10.88
N HIS A 89 9.43 -2.89 -11.76
CA HIS A 89 10.88 -2.74 -11.61
C HIS A 89 11.21 -1.40 -10.97
N TYR A 90 12.13 -1.42 -10.02
CA TYR A 90 12.76 -0.24 -9.45
C TYR A 90 14.16 -0.61 -8.92
N ASN A 91 15.01 0.39 -8.71
CA ASN A 91 16.42 0.17 -8.39
C ASN A 91 16.68 0.24 -6.88
N TRP A 92 16.17 -0.76 -6.13
CA TRP A 92 16.43 -0.88 -4.69
C TRP A 92 16.90 -2.30 -4.34
N PRO A 93 17.77 -2.46 -3.31
CA PRO A 93 18.34 -3.76 -2.93
C PRO A 93 17.31 -4.77 -2.43
N ASP A 94 16.13 -4.32 -2.01
CA ASP A 94 15.05 -5.15 -1.47
C ASP A 94 14.27 -5.96 -2.51
N LEU A 95 14.58 -5.78 -3.80
CA LEU A 95 13.99 -6.56 -4.91
C LEU A 95 14.88 -7.75 -5.30
N PRO A 96 14.70 -8.94 -4.70
CA PRO A 96 15.59 -10.07 -4.95
C PRO A 96 15.57 -10.56 -6.39
N LYS A 97 14.41 -10.42 -7.07
CA LYS A 97 14.23 -10.82 -8.48
C LYS A 97 14.48 -9.67 -9.47
N GLY A 98 14.86 -8.49 -8.98
CA GLY A 98 14.89 -7.24 -9.77
C GLY A 98 13.49 -6.70 -10.12
N TYR A 99 12.42 -7.31 -9.60
CA TYR A 99 11.04 -6.85 -9.77
C TYR A 99 10.13 -7.34 -8.64
N GLN A 100 9.01 -6.66 -8.47
CA GLN A 100 7.88 -7.05 -7.62
C GLN A 100 6.72 -7.48 -8.51
N ASN A 101 6.12 -8.65 -8.26
CA ASN A 101 4.85 -9.00 -8.89
C ASN A 101 3.70 -8.25 -8.23
N THR A 102 2.92 -7.56 -9.04
CA THR A 102 1.80 -6.76 -8.58
C THR A 102 0.63 -6.80 -9.55
N LEU A 103 -0.58 -6.59 -9.06
CA LEU A 103 -1.78 -6.35 -9.87
C LEU A 103 -2.03 -4.84 -10.07
N SER A 104 -1.03 -3.99 -9.80
CA SER A 104 -1.05 -2.56 -10.14
C SER A 104 -0.25 -2.28 -11.41
N GLY A 105 -0.56 -1.17 -12.09
CA GLY A 105 0.10 -0.76 -13.32
C GLY A 105 -0.84 -0.71 -14.52
N ALA A 106 -0.37 -0.12 -15.62
CA ALA A 106 -1.21 0.27 -16.77
C ALA A 106 -1.89 -0.91 -17.48
N PHE A 107 -1.30 -2.11 -17.44
CA PHE A 107 -1.83 -3.31 -18.08
C PHE A 107 -2.23 -4.39 -17.07
N ALA A 108 -2.18 -4.09 -15.78
CA ALA A 108 -2.62 -5.02 -14.75
C ALA A 108 -4.16 -5.07 -14.66
N VAL A 109 -4.68 -6.22 -14.22
CA VAL A 109 -6.09 -6.35 -13.87
C VAL A 109 -6.16 -6.62 -12.37
N PRO A 110 -6.62 -5.66 -11.56
CA PRO A 110 -6.68 -5.76 -10.10
C PRO A 110 -7.70 -6.80 -9.65
N VAL A 111 -7.69 -7.16 -8.37
CA VAL A 111 -8.68 -8.07 -7.77
C VAL A 111 -10.07 -7.45 -7.81
N GLY A 112 -10.19 -6.17 -7.48
CA GLY A 112 -11.47 -5.47 -7.45
C GLY A 112 -11.34 -3.99 -7.78
N VAL A 113 -12.45 -3.43 -8.25
CA VAL A 113 -12.58 -2.01 -8.64
C VAL A 113 -13.94 -1.45 -8.23
N LYS A 114 -14.04 -0.12 -8.20
CA LYS A 114 -15.31 0.59 -8.01
C LYS A 114 -16.09 0.17 -6.76
N GLY A 115 -15.37 -0.07 -5.67
CA GLY A 115 -16.00 -0.37 -4.39
C GLY A 115 -16.52 0.88 -3.67
N LYS A 116 -17.27 0.62 -2.59
CA LYS A 116 -17.68 1.66 -1.66
C LYS A 116 -17.80 1.09 -0.25
N PHE A 117 -17.07 1.68 0.70
CA PHE A 117 -17.08 1.25 2.09
C PHE A 117 -17.25 2.45 3.02
N HIS A 118 -18.30 2.42 3.86
CA HIS A 118 -18.66 3.52 4.77
C HIS A 118 -18.60 4.92 4.14
N GLY A 119 -19.20 5.06 2.95
CA GLY A 119 -19.31 6.35 2.27
C GLY A 119 -18.13 6.70 1.35
N ILE A 120 -16.96 6.08 1.52
CA ILE A 120 -15.74 6.33 0.75
C ILE A 120 -15.66 5.36 -0.44
N ASN A 121 -15.36 5.91 -1.61
CA ASN A 121 -15.18 5.10 -2.81
C ASN A 121 -13.80 4.43 -2.80
N ILE A 122 -13.78 3.15 -3.18
CA ILE A 122 -12.56 2.37 -3.40
C ILE A 122 -12.30 2.34 -4.91
N SER A 123 -11.21 2.95 -5.32
CA SER A 123 -10.85 3.02 -6.74
C SER A 123 -10.46 1.64 -7.27
N SER A 124 -9.57 0.97 -6.54
CA SER A 124 -9.09 -0.36 -6.88
C SER A 124 -8.50 -1.07 -5.65
N MET A 125 -8.36 -2.38 -5.78
CA MET A 125 -7.70 -3.23 -4.79
C MET A 125 -6.80 -4.23 -5.51
N HIS A 126 -5.55 -4.25 -5.12
CA HIS A 126 -4.48 -5.04 -5.73
C HIS A 126 -3.98 -6.11 -4.79
N LEU A 127 -3.54 -7.26 -5.33
CA LEU A 127 -2.78 -8.26 -4.60
C LEU A 127 -1.33 -8.17 -5.07
N GLU A 128 -0.39 -8.16 -4.14
CA GLU A 128 1.03 -7.97 -4.38
C GLU A 128 1.88 -8.92 -3.52
N GLU A 129 3.11 -9.16 -3.95
CA GLU A 129 4.14 -9.73 -3.08
C GLU A 129 4.94 -8.61 -2.40
N ASP A 130 5.25 -8.78 -1.12
CA ASP A 130 6.12 -7.84 -0.41
C ASP A 130 7.59 -8.00 -0.85
N PRO A 131 8.37 -6.94 -0.99
CA PRO A 131 9.81 -7.02 -1.17
C PRO A 131 10.53 -7.51 0.09
N ALA A 132 11.83 -7.73 0.01
CA ALA A 132 12.67 -8.06 1.16
C ALA A 132 12.79 -6.89 2.15
N SER A 133 13.29 -7.15 3.34
CA SER A 133 13.67 -6.11 4.29
C SER A 133 15.14 -5.76 4.13
N TRP A 134 15.43 -4.53 3.77
CA TRP A 134 16.78 -4.02 3.63
C TRP A 134 17.11 -3.05 4.76
N ASP A 135 18.23 -3.28 5.40
CA ASP A 135 18.81 -2.36 6.37
C ASP A 135 19.93 -1.55 5.71
N PRO A 136 19.74 -0.25 5.48
CA PRO A 136 20.73 0.60 4.81
C PRO A 136 22.01 0.84 5.64
N GLU A 137 21.96 0.69 6.97
CA GLU A 137 23.12 0.92 7.83
C GLU A 137 24.09 -0.26 7.77
N SER A 138 23.58 -1.48 7.89
CA SER A 138 24.40 -2.70 7.80
C SER A 138 24.58 -3.21 6.37
N GLY A 139 23.73 -2.78 5.42
CA GLY A 139 23.65 -3.31 4.07
C GLY A 139 23.02 -4.70 3.99
N CYS A 140 22.54 -5.26 5.12
CA CYS A 140 21.97 -6.59 5.18
C CYS A 140 20.55 -6.64 4.61
N ILE A 141 20.20 -7.79 4.01
CA ILE A 141 18.86 -8.03 3.47
C ILE A 141 18.28 -9.28 4.13
N ASP A 142 17.06 -9.15 4.67
CA ASP A 142 16.28 -10.26 5.18
C ASP A 142 15.16 -10.62 4.19
N TYR A 143 15.30 -11.79 3.56
CA TYR A 143 14.35 -12.31 2.59
C TYR A 143 13.16 -13.06 3.24
N ASN A 144 13.06 -13.16 4.56
CA ASN A 144 11.89 -13.74 5.21
C ASN A 144 10.62 -13.01 4.78
N ARG A 145 10.69 -11.68 4.62
CA ARG A 145 9.60 -10.84 4.16
C ARG A 145 9.29 -10.99 2.67
N SER A 146 10.31 -11.26 1.83
CA SER A 146 10.15 -11.36 0.39
C SER A 146 9.11 -12.39 0.00
N GLY A 147 8.12 -11.97 -0.79
CA GLY A 147 7.05 -12.82 -1.29
C GLY A 147 5.87 -13.00 -0.34
N LEU A 148 5.83 -12.32 0.82
CA LEU A 148 4.63 -12.31 1.67
C LEU A 148 3.46 -11.67 0.91
N PRO A 149 2.26 -12.27 0.94
CA PRO A 149 1.10 -11.70 0.26
C PRO A 149 0.54 -10.50 1.03
N LEU A 150 0.33 -9.41 0.32
CA LEU A 150 -0.34 -8.23 0.82
C LEU A 150 -1.38 -7.71 -0.17
N VAL A 151 -2.37 -7.01 0.36
CA VAL A 151 -3.38 -6.29 -0.42
C VAL A 151 -3.12 -4.80 -0.27
N GLU A 152 -3.11 -4.08 -1.40
CA GLU A 152 -3.12 -2.64 -1.46
C GLU A 152 -4.55 -2.18 -1.77
N ILE A 153 -5.13 -1.34 -0.91
CA ILE A 153 -6.46 -0.76 -1.05
C ILE A 153 -6.29 0.72 -1.37
N ILE A 154 -6.79 1.15 -2.53
CA ILE A 154 -6.70 2.54 -2.98
C ILE A 154 -8.08 3.19 -2.90
N THR A 155 -8.20 4.24 -2.09
CA THR A 155 -9.43 5.02 -2.00
C THR A 155 -9.44 6.15 -3.02
N SER A 156 -10.64 6.63 -3.37
CA SER A 156 -10.77 7.96 -3.97
C SER A 156 -10.43 9.05 -2.93
N PRO A 157 -10.07 10.27 -3.36
CA PRO A 157 -9.76 11.36 -2.44
C PRO A 157 -11.02 12.01 -1.87
N ASP A 158 -11.85 11.19 -1.23
CA ASP A 158 -13.19 11.58 -0.74
C ASP A 158 -13.18 12.13 0.68
N PHE A 159 -12.07 11.98 1.42
CA PHE A 159 -11.97 12.52 2.78
C PHE A 159 -11.66 14.01 2.78
N SER A 160 -12.20 14.72 3.77
CA SER A 160 -12.03 16.15 3.95
C SER A 160 -11.28 16.52 5.23
N THR A 161 -11.24 15.63 6.22
CA THR A 161 -10.59 15.85 7.52
C THR A 161 -9.80 14.63 8.00
N SER A 162 -8.87 14.85 8.91
CA SER A 162 -8.08 13.80 9.54
C SER A 162 -8.95 12.89 10.41
N GLU A 163 -9.97 13.42 11.07
CA GLU A 163 -10.91 12.67 11.90
C GLU A 163 -11.72 11.67 11.06
N GLU A 164 -12.22 12.10 9.89
CA GLU A 164 -12.91 11.20 8.94
C GLU A 164 -12.01 10.04 8.53
N VAL A 165 -10.73 10.31 8.24
CA VAL A 165 -9.73 9.28 7.89
C VAL A 165 -9.54 8.30 9.03
N VAL A 166 -9.31 8.79 10.26
CA VAL A 166 -9.09 7.93 11.43
C VAL A 166 -10.31 7.07 11.74
N ASP A 167 -11.50 7.64 11.73
CA ASP A 167 -12.74 6.90 11.99
C ASP A 167 -13.01 5.84 10.92
N TRP A 168 -12.75 6.14 9.67
CA TRP A 168 -12.90 5.21 8.57
C TRP A 168 -11.86 4.06 8.68
N LEU A 169 -10.61 4.37 8.98
CA LEU A 169 -9.56 3.37 9.20
C LEU A 169 -9.88 2.43 10.38
N LYS A 170 -10.44 2.95 11.49
CA LYS A 170 -10.92 2.11 12.60
C LYS A 170 -11.99 1.13 12.13
N LYS A 171 -12.95 1.57 11.33
CA LYS A 171 -14.01 0.71 10.77
C LYS A 171 -13.41 -0.35 9.83
N LEU A 172 -12.45 0.04 8.98
CA LEU A 172 -11.73 -0.89 8.12
C LEU A 172 -11.01 -1.96 8.93
N LEU A 173 -10.24 -1.56 9.95
CA LEU A 173 -9.50 -2.49 10.81
C LEU A 173 -10.43 -3.48 11.53
N HIS A 174 -11.57 -3.02 12.05
CA HIS A 174 -12.56 -3.89 12.67
C HIS A 174 -13.16 -4.88 11.67
N ALA A 175 -13.50 -4.44 10.46
CA ALA A 175 -14.03 -5.31 9.42
C ALA A 175 -13.00 -6.37 8.97
N LEU A 176 -11.73 -5.97 8.79
CA LEU A 176 -10.63 -6.88 8.45
C LEU A 176 -10.38 -7.92 9.56
N ALA A 177 -10.43 -7.50 10.82
CA ALA A 177 -10.29 -8.40 11.98
C ALA A 177 -11.42 -9.42 12.03
N TYR A 178 -12.67 -8.99 11.80
CA TYR A 178 -13.83 -9.88 11.75
C TYR A 178 -13.74 -10.91 10.61
N LEU A 179 -13.25 -10.48 9.46
CA LEU A 179 -13.09 -11.32 8.26
C LEU A 179 -11.99 -12.38 8.42
N LYS A 180 -11.04 -12.19 9.35
CA LYS A 180 -9.87 -13.07 9.57
C LYS A 180 -9.02 -13.31 8.30
N ALA A 181 -9.11 -12.43 7.34
CA ALA A 181 -8.33 -12.49 6.10
C ALA A 181 -6.99 -11.75 6.23
N ALA A 182 -6.93 -10.74 7.09
CA ALA A 182 -5.77 -9.89 7.32
C ALA A 182 -5.04 -10.24 8.62
N ASP A 183 -3.72 -10.07 8.63
CA ASP A 183 -2.89 -10.14 9.83
C ASP A 183 -2.99 -8.82 10.62
N THR A 184 -3.92 -8.78 11.56
CA THR A 184 -4.15 -7.59 12.39
C THR A 184 -2.98 -7.28 13.33
N ASN A 185 -2.12 -8.26 13.67
CA ASN A 185 -0.93 -8.07 14.48
C ASN A 185 0.19 -7.37 13.71
N ALA A 186 0.20 -7.51 12.38
CA ALA A 186 1.15 -6.82 11.52
C ALA A 186 0.91 -5.31 11.44
N GLY A 187 -0.28 -4.86 11.86
CA GLY A 187 -0.73 -3.49 11.63
C GLY A 187 -1.03 -3.21 10.16
N ILE A 188 -1.22 -1.94 9.87
CA ILE A 188 -1.35 -1.44 8.49
C ILE A 188 -0.25 -0.43 8.22
N LYS A 189 0.11 -0.28 6.94
CA LYS A 189 0.89 0.85 6.45
C LYS A 189 -0.02 1.68 5.56
N VAL A 190 0.03 2.98 5.73
CA VAL A 190 -0.82 3.90 4.98
C VAL A 190 0.05 4.97 4.33
N ASP A 191 -0.10 5.13 3.03
CA ASP A 191 0.38 6.29 2.30
C ASP A 191 -0.81 7.24 2.14
N VAL A 192 -0.61 8.50 2.52
CA VAL A 192 -1.67 9.50 2.53
C VAL A 192 -1.43 10.51 1.42
N ASN A 193 -2.38 10.64 0.53
CA ASN A 193 -2.37 11.64 -0.54
C ASN A 193 -3.20 12.85 -0.10
N VAL A 194 -2.58 14.03 -0.04
CA VAL A 194 -3.23 15.28 0.41
C VAL A 194 -3.08 16.35 -0.66
N SER A 195 -4.18 17.05 -0.97
CA SER A 195 -4.14 18.26 -1.79
C SER A 195 -5.17 19.29 -1.34
N VAL A 196 -4.86 20.56 -1.59
CA VAL A 196 -5.79 21.68 -1.39
C VAL A 196 -6.08 22.29 -2.77
N PRO A 197 -7.20 21.95 -3.42
CA PRO A 197 -7.51 22.41 -4.77
C PRO A 197 -7.40 23.92 -4.94
N GLY A 198 -6.69 24.32 -5.99
CA GLY A 198 -6.43 25.73 -6.28
C GLY A 198 -5.29 26.37 -5.47
N LYS A 199 -4.66 25.63 -4.55
CA LYS A 199 -3.50 26.10 -3.76
C LYS A 199 -2.28 25.21 -3.90
N SER A 200 -2.47 23.89 -3.95
CA SER A 200 -1.36 22.94 -4.01
C SER A 200 -1.65 21.77 -4.91
N GLU A 201 -0.58 21.24 -5.52
CA GLU A 201 -0.57 19.91 -6.13
C GLU A 201 -0.62 18.83 -5.04
N ARG A 202 -0.81 17.58 -5.48
CA ARG A 202 -0.88 16.42 -4.60
C ARG A 202 0.47 16.15 -3.91
N VAL A 203 0.42 15.96 -2.62
CA VAL A 203 1.54 15.51 -1.80
C VAL A 203 1.23 14.12 -1.26
N GLU A 204 2.14 13.19 -1.48
CA GLU A 204 2.09 11.84 -0.95
C GLU A 204 2.96 11.73 0.31
N ILE A 205 2.37 11.32 1.44
CA ILE A 205 3.07 11.11 2.70
C ILE A 205 3.21 9.62 2.92
N LYS A 206 4.43 9.11 2.91
CA LYS A 206 4.76 7.69 2.87
C LYS A 206 4.82 7.01 4.24
N ASN A 207 4.40 5.73 4.26
CA ASN A 207 4.71 4.73 5.29
C ASN A 207 4.31 5.11 6.73
N ILE A 208 3.11 5.62 6.93
CA ILE A 208 2.60 5.93 8.26
C ILE A 208 1.90 4.69 8.84
N SER A 209 2.25 4.30 10.06
CA SER A 209 1.81 3.04 10.67
C SER A 209 0.90 3.20 11.90
N SER A 210 0.69 4.40 12.41
CA SER A 210 -0.23 4.63 13.54
C SER A 210 -1.33 5.64 13.18
N LEU A 211 -2.52 5.47 13.75
CA LEU A 211 -3.66 6.35 13.51
C LEU A 211 -3.38 7.79 13.98
N GLU A 212 -2.68 7.92 15.10
CA GLU A 212 -2.27 9.22 15.65
C GLU A 212 -1.31 9.95 14.70
N SER A 213 -0.31 9.22 14.17
CA SER A 213 0.64 9.78 13.20
C SER A 213 -0.03 10.13 11.88
N ILE A 214 -1.04 9.36 11.43
CA ILE A 214 -1.83 9.66 10.23
C ILE A 214 -2.56 10.98 10.43
N ALA A 215 -3.27 11.16 11.54
CA ALA A 215 -3.99 12.41 11.84
C ALA A 215 -3.02 13.60 11.89
N ALA A 216 -1.94 13.49 12.64
CA ALA A 216 -0.94 14.54 12.78
C ALA A 216 -0.28 14.92 11.44
N ALA A 217 0.04 13.93 10.60
CA ALA A 217 0.62 14.14 9.29
C ALA A 217 -0.33 14.90 8.36
N ILE A 218 -1.62 14.52 8.34
CA ILE A 218 -2.65 15.19 7.55
C ILE A 218 -2.82 16.65 7.99
N GLU A 219 -2.97 16.91 9.29
CA GLU A 219 -3.16 18.26 9.80
C GLU A 219 -1.93 19.14 9.48
N TYR A 220 -0.73 18.65 9.77
CA TYR A 220 0.49 19.40 9.43
C TYR A 220 0.56 19.73 7.94
N GLU A 221 0.30 18.75 7.08
CA GLU A 221 0.42 18.92 5.63
C GLU A 221 -0.64 19.88 5.07
N LEU A 222 -1.87 19.79 5.55
CA LEU A 222 -2.94 20.73 5.17
C LEU A 222 -2.58 22.19 5.55
N GLU A 223 -2.04 22.41 6.75
CA GLU A 223 -1.62 23.75 7.18
C GLU A 223 -0.39 24.24 6.40
N ARG A 224 0.57 23.34 6.10
CA ARG A 224 1.72 23.67 5.26
C ARG A 224 1.28 24.09 3.86
N GLN A 225 0.41 23.31 3.21
CA GLN A 225 -0.09 23.62 1.87
C GLN A 225 -0.89 24.92 1.81
N LYS A 226 -1.65 25.24 2.84
CA LYS A 226 -2.37 26.53 2.92
C LYS A 226 -1.41 27.71 3.00
N ARG A 227 -0.32 27.57 3.77
CA ARG A 227 0.67 28.63 4.02
C ARG A 227 1.62 28.82 2.85
N GLU A 228 2.16 27.70 2.34
CA GLU A 228 3.26 27.70 1.36
C GLU A 228 2.77 27.52 -0.07
N GLY A 229 1.61 26.90 -0.23
CA GLY A 229 1.20 26.40 -1.54
C GLY A 229 2.06 25.24 -2.01
N GLY A 230 1.98 24.89 -3.29
CA GLY A 230 2.83 23.89 -3.93
C GLY A 230 2.48 23.76 -5.41
N LYS A 231 3.45 23.97 -6.30
CA LYS A 231 3.24 23.89 -7.75
C LYS A 231 3.59 22.53 -8.33
N GLU A 232 4.22 21.66 -7.52
CA GLU A 232 4.72 20.35 -7.92
C GLU A 232 4.19 19.27 -7.02
N GLN A 233 4.06 18.06 -7.55
CA GLN A 233 3.75 16.87 -6.77
C GLN A 233 5.01 16.47 -5.98
N GLU A 234 4.85 16.23 -4.68
CA GLU A 234 5.95 15.86 -3.80
C GLU A 234 5.69 14.54 -3.09
N THR A 235 6.77 13.80 -2.83
CA THR A 235 6.76 12.69 -1.88
C THR A 235 7.44 13.15 -0.59
N ARG A 236 6.75 12.95 0.53
CA ARG A 236 7.20 13.36 1.86
C ARG A 236 7.14 12.18 2.83
N ARG A 237 7.86 12.27 3.93
CA ARG A 237 7.74 11.38 5.08
C ARG A 237 7.27 12.16 6.29
N PHE A 238 6.53 11.54 7.17
CA PHE A 238 6.18 12.12 8.47
C PHE A 238 7.26 11.75 9.50
N ASP A 239 7.75 12.74 10.21
CA ASP A 239 8.65 12.57 11.35
C ASP A 239 7.86 12.77 12.65
N ALA A 240 7.57 11.66 13.34
CA ALA A 240 6.77 11.68 14.56
C ALA A 240 7.44 12.45 15.72
N ALA A 241 8.77 12.52 15.74
CA ALA A 241 9.50 13.23 16.81
C ALA A 241 9.32 14.75 16.70
N SER A 242 9.37 15.28 15.49
CA SER A 242 9.18 16.73 15.24
C SER A 242 7.72 17.10 14.92
N GLY A 243 6.84 16.12 14.65
CA GLY A 243 5.46 16.34 14.21
C GLY A 243 5.34 16.99 12.83
N LYS A 244 6.35 16.82 11.95
CA LYS A 244 6.42 17.50 10.64
C LYS A 244 6.53 16.53 9.50
N THR A 245 6.03 16.95 8.31
CA THR A 245 6.37 16.25 7.07
C THR A 245 7.68 16.79 6.49
N MET A 246 8.54 15.90 6.02
CA MET A 246 9.84 16.25 5.42
C MET A 246 9.86 15.81 3.96
N LYS A 247 10.30 16.66 3.05
CA LYS A 247 10.42 16.35 1.63
C LYS A 247 11.43 15.22 1.44
N MET A 248 11.05 14.19 0.69
CA MET A 248 11.93 13.10 0.28
C MET A 248 12.44 13.31 -1.14
N ARG A 249 11.51 13.61 -2.06
CA ARG A 249 11.82 13.82 -3.48
C ARG A 249 10.70 14.62 -4.15
N SER A 250 11.00 15.25 -5.28
CA SER A 250 9.98 15.72 -6.22
C SER A 250 9.54 14.57 -7.14
N LYS A 251 8.43 14.75 -7.88
CA LYS A 251 7.99 13.75 -8.85
C LYS A 251 8.96 13.60 -10.02
N GLU A 252 9.70 14.66 -10.33
CA GLU A 252 10.76 14.67 -11.36
C GLU A 252 11.96 13.82 -10.97
N ASP A 253 12.24 13.69 -9.65
CA ASP A 253 13.28 12.82 -9.09
C ASP A 253 12.73 11.39 -8.80
N SER A 254 11.47 11.10 -9.15
CA SER A 254 10.90 9.78 -8.94
C SER A 254 11.63 8.77 -9.82
N GLU A 255 12.07 7.67 -9.22
CA GLU A 255 12.56 6.52 -9.98
C GLU A 255 11.50 6.11 -11.00
N ASP A 256 11.95 5.90 -12.21
CA ASP A 256 11.11 5.45 -13.33
C ASP A 256 10.68 4.01 -13.04
N TYR A 257 9.56 3.83 -12.32
CA TYR A 257 8.96 2.52 -12.16
C TYR A 257 8.57 1.99 -13.53
N ARG A 258 9.27 0.94 -13.96
CA ARG A 258 8.92 0.23 -15.20
C ARG A 258 8.02 -0.94 -14.89
N PHE A 259 6.87 -0.98 -15.56
CA PHE A 259 5.92 -2.09 -15.48
C PHE A 259 6.02 -2.92 -16.75
N LEU A 260 6.35 -4.20 -16.60
CA LEU A 260 6.45 -5.15 -17.68
C LEU A 260 5.41 -6.27 -17.51
N SER A 261 4.80 -6.70 -18.60
CA SER A 261 3.86 -7.81 -18.68
C SER A 261 4.57 -9.16 -18.62
#